data_2318001457b5d0de0d1564753d40e12b
#
_entry.id   2318001457b5d0de0d1564753d40e12b
#
_cell.length_a   1.000
_cell.length_b   1.000
_cell.length_c   1.000
_cell.angle_alpha   90.00
_cell.angle_beta   90.00
_cell.angle_gamma   90.00
#
_symmetry.space_group_name_H-M   'P 1'
#
loop_
_entity.id
_entity.type
_entity.pdbx_description
1 polymer ?
#
loop_
_entity_poly.entity_id
_entity_poly.type
_entity_poly.pdbx_seq_one_letter_code
_entity_poly.pdbx_strand_id
1 'polypeptide(L)' 'MIKFLLVVKVCSALDGTCLPEQSVSVHDSWYTCAGAGINETISLMNIIGEDLINRNRLVINFSCQPDKTI' A
#
# COMPACT_ATOMS: atom_id res chain seq x y z
N MET A 1 -21.82 -9.59 -3.95
CA MET A 1 -21.37 -8.34 -3.33
C MET A 1 -19.93 -8.08 -3.73
N ILE A 2 -19.62 -6.84 -4.06
CA ILE A 2 -18.25 -6.48 -4.45
C ILE A 2 -17.43 -6.26 -3.18
N LYS A 3 -16.24 -6.84 -3.15
CA LYS A 3 -15.26 -6.59 -2.10
C LYS A 3 -14.11 -5.77 -2.68
N PHE A 4 -13.34 -5.19 -1.80
CA PHE A 4 -12.21 -4.35 -2.19
C PHE A 4 -10.91 -4.96 -1.68
N LEU A 5 -9.98 -5.16 -2.60
CA LEU A 5 -8.67 -5.71 -2.29
C LEU A 5 -7.70 -4.56 -2.05
N LEU A 6 -7.09 -4.54 -0.87
CA LEU A 6 -6.05 -3.55 -0.56
C LEU A 6 -4.71 -4.04 -1.11
N VAL A 7 -4.13 -3.24 -1.97
CA VAL A 7 -2.85 -3.53 -2.61
C VAL A 7 -1.88 -2.40 -2.27
N VAL A 8 -0.65 -2.76 -1.93
CA VAL A 8 0.39 -1.80 -1.54
C VAL A 8 1.60 -1.96 -2.44
N LYS A 9 2.21 -0.84 -2.80
CA LYS A 9 3.41 -0.82 -3.64
C LYS A 9 4.40 0.20 -3.10
N VAL A 10 5.67 -0.18 -3.05
CA VAL A 10 6.76 0.69 -2.61
C VAL A 10 7.64 1.03 -3.81
N CYS A 11 7.87 2.32 -4.01
CA CYS A 11 8.68 2.82 -5.13
C CYS A 11 9.80 3.72 -4.62
N SER A 12 10.90 3.74 -5.38
CA SER A 12 11.98 4.70 -5.14
C SER A 12 11.81 5.89 -6.06
N ALA A 13 11.74 7.09 -5.48
CA ALA A 13 11.63 8.31 -6.27
C ALA A 13 12.96 8.72 -6.91
N LEU A 14 14.08 8.13 -6.48
CA LEU A 14 15.39 8.44 -7.04
C LEU A 14 15.55 7.90 -8.46
N ASP A 15 15.15 6.64 -8.68
CA ASP A 15 15.34 5.98 -9.96
C ASP A 15 14.05 5.50 -10.60
N GLY A 16 12.91 5.72 -9.95
CA GLY A 16 11.62 5.35 -10.48
C GLY A 16 11.29 3.87 -10.41
N THR A 17 12.14 3.05 -9.77
CA THR A 17 11.85 1.62 -9.67
C THR A 17 10.87 1.33 -8.55
N CYS A 18 10.05 0.31 -8.75
CA CYS A 18 9.05 -0.11 -7.78
C CYS A 18 9.16 -1.60 -7.50
N LEU A 19 8.91 -1.98 -6.25
CA LEU A 19 8.75 -3.37 -5.91
C LEU A 19 7.39 -3.87 -6.42
N PRO A 20 7.25 -5.18 -6.64
CA PRO A 20 5.96 -5.74 -7.05
C PRO A 20 4.86 -5.41 -6.04
N GLU A 21 3.66 -5.22 -6.54
CA GLU A 21 2.50 -4.96 -5.69
C GLU A 21 2.24 -6.15 -4.76
N GLN A 22 1.83 -5.84 -3.54
CA GLN A 22 1.51 -6.84 -2.53
C GLN A 22 0.05 -6.71 -2.13
N SER A 23 -0.67 -7.82 -2.15
CA SER A 23 -2.03 -7.87 -1.62
C SER A 23 -1.97 -7.99 -0.11
N VAL A 24 -2.69 -7.12 0.60
CA VAL A 24 -2.62 -7.04 2.06
C VAL A 24 -3.86 -7.63 2.71
N SER A 25 -5.04 -7.17 2.29
CA SER A 25 -6.28 -7.57 2.94
C SER A 25 -7.49 -7.30 2.04
N VAL A 26 -8.63 -7.84 2.44
CA VAL A 26 -9.90 -7.69 1.70
C VAL A 26 -10.89 -7.00 2.62
N HIS A 27 -11.65 -6.07 2.07
CA HIS A 27 -12.59 -5.26 2.85
C HIS A 27 -13.95 -5.20 2.15
N ASP A 28 -15.00 -5.04 2.95
CA ASP A 28 -16.37 -5.00 2.44
C ASP A 28 -16.76 -3.63 1.90
N SER A 29 -16.03 -2.57 2.25
CA SER A 29 -16.35 -1.23 1.79
C SER A 29 -15.09 -0.48 1.38
N TRP A 30 -15.28 0.51 0.50
CA TRP A 30 -14.20 1.39 0.09
C TRP A 30 -13.63 2.14 1.30
N TYR A 31 -14.49 2.60 2.19
CA TYR A 31 -14.09 3.35 3.38
C TYR A 31 -13.13 2.55 4.25
N THR A 32 -13.48 1.30 4.57
CA THR A 32 -12.63 0.47 5.41
C THR A 32 -11.33 0.10 4.71
N CYS A 33 -11.38 -0.11 3.38
CA CYS A 33 -10.19 -0.38 2.60
C CYS A 33 -9.24 0.82 2.62
N ALA A 34 -9.76 2.02 2.40
CA ALA A 34 -8.95 3.23 2.40
C ALA A 34 -8.31 3.48 3.76
N GLY A 35 -9.07 3.30 4.84
CA GLY A 35 -8.54 3.43 6.20
C GLY A 35 -7.44 2.44 6.49
N ALA A 36 -7.62 1.18 6.07
CA ALA A 36 -6.60 0.15 6.22
C ALA A 36 -5.35 0.49 5.42
N GLY A 37 -5.52 1.08 4.23
CA GLY A 37 -4.39 1.50 3.39
C GLY A 37 -3.54 2.57 4.05
N ILE A 38 -4.18 3.55 4.68
CA ILE A 38 -3.47 4.60 5.41
C ILE A 38 -2.70 3.99 6.57
N ASN A 39 -3.33 3.13 7.36
CA ASN A 39 -2.68 2.48 8.49
C ASN A 39 -1.51 1.61 8.05
N GLU A 40 -1.68 0.86 6.96
CA GLU A 40 -0.61 0.01 6.42
C GLU A 40 0.57 0.84 5.96
N THR A 41 0.32 1.98 5.33
CA THR A 41 1.38 2.90 4.89
C THR A 41 2.20 3.38 6.08
N ILE A 42 1.54 3.81 7.15
CA ILE A 42 2.23 4.27 8.35
C ILE A 42 3.05 3.13 8.98
N SER A 43 2.47 1.94 9.06
CA SER A 43 3.16 0.78 9.62
C SER A 43 4.41 0.44 8.82
N LEU A 44 4.31 0.45 7.49
CA LEU A 44 5.46 0.16 6.63
C LEU A 44 6.55 1.21 6.79
N MET A 45 6.20 2.48 6.90
CA MET A 45 7.18 3.53 7.13
C MET A 45 7.94 3.31 8.43
N ASN A 46 7.23 2.89 9.47
CA ASN A 46 7.87 2.61 10.77
C ASN A 46 8.78 1.38 10.71
N ILE A 47 8.37 0.35 9.96
CA ILE A 47 9.15 -0.88 9.82
C ILE A 47 10.41 -0.62 8.98
N ILE A 48 10.28 0.10 7.87
CA ILE A 48 11.40 0.40 6.98
C ILE A 48 12.39 1.33 7.66
N GLY A 49 11.87 2.34 8.34
CA GLY A 49 12.67 3.29 9.08
C GLY A 49 13.04 4.54 8.30
N GLU A 50 13.27 5.60 9.03
CA GLU A 50 13.51 6.93 8.48
C GLU A 50 14.74 6.96 7.57
N ASP A 51 15.83 6.29 7.97
CA ASP A 51 17.09 6.33 7.23
C ASP A 51 16.94 5.80 5.81
N LEU A 52 16.31 4.63 5.66
CA LEU A 52 16.13 4.04 4.35
C LEU A 52 15.15 4.85 3.49
N ILE A 53 14.08 5.33 4.12
CA ILE A 53 13.09 6.13 3.40
C ILE A 53 13.72 7.41 2.85
N ASN A 54 14.50 8.11 3.69
CA ASN A 54 15.15 9.35 3.28
C ASN A 54 16.24 9.10 2.24
N ARG A 55 17.05 8.06 2.43
CA ARG A 55 18.17 7.77 1.55
C ARG A 55 17.73 7.41 0.15
N ASN A 56 16.66 6.62 0.04
CA ASN A 56 16.15 6.16 -1.25
C ASN A 56 14.92 6.92 -1.72
N ARG A 57 14.43 7.86 -0.92
CA ARG A 57 13.21 8.62 -1.20
C ARG A 57 12.05 7.69 -1.56
N LEU A 58 11.77 6.77 -0.63
CA LEU A 58 10.73 5.78 -0.84
C LEU A 58 9.35 6.39 -0.75
N VAL A 59 8.48 5.97 -1.67
CA VAL A 59 7.07 6.37 -1.70
C VAL A 59 6.25 5.09 -1.57
N ILE A 60 5.33 5.09 -0.62
CA ILE A 60 4.44 3.95 -0.41
C ILE A 60 3.06 4.34 -0.92
N ASN A 61 2.57 3.57 -1.90
CA ASN A 61 1.27 3.80 -2.50
C ASN A 61 0.34 2.63 -2.17
N PHE A 62 -0.93 2.92 -1.98
CA PHE A 62 -1.91 1.86 -1.84
C PHE A 62 -3.08 2.11 -2.79
N SER A 63 -3.79 1.06 -3.12
CA SER A 63 -5.00 1.17 -3.91
C SER A 63 -6.02 0.16 -3.41
N CYS A 64 -7.28 0.50 -3.57
CA CYS A 64 -8.39 -0.36 -3.25
C CYS A 64 -9.01 -0.79 -4.58
N GLN A 65 -8.87 -2.06 -4.92
CA GLN A 65 -9.31 -2.59 -6.21
C GLN A 65 -10.59 -3.41 -6.02
N PRO A 66 -11.66 -3.07 -6.73
CA PRO A 66 -12.86 -3.89 -6.65
C PRO A 66 -12.59 -5.27 -7.24
N ASP A 67 -13.02 -6.29 -6.53
CA ASP A 67 -12.81 -7.67 -6.97
C ASP A 67 -14.10 -8.46 -6.77
N LYS A 68 -14.72 -8.83 -7.88
CA LYS A 68 -15.99 -9.55 -7.86
C LYS A 68 -15.82 -11.05 -7.59
N THR A 69 -14.59 -11.54 -7.62
CA THR A 69 -14.31 -12.96 -7.43
C THR A 69 -14.00 -13.32 -5.98
N ILE A 70 -13.90 -12.33 -5.13
CA ILE A 70 -13.62 -12.55 -3.72
C ILE A 70 -14.89 -12.83 -2.94
#